data_76c96eba68684452ab10679f917ae679
#
_entry.id   76c96eba68684452ab10679f917ae679
#
_cell.length_a   1.000
_cell.length_b   1.000
_cell.length_c   1.000
_cell.angle_alpha   90.00
_cell.angle_beta   90.00
_cell.angle_gamma   90.00
#
_symmetry.space_group_name_H-M   'P 1'
#
loop_
_entity.id
_entity.type
_entity.pdbx_description
1 polymer ?
#
loop_
_entity_poly.entity_id
_entity_poly.type
_entity_poly.pdbx_seq_one_letter_code
_entity_poly.pdbx_strand_id
1 'polypeptide(L)'
;KNFSKEACREVVRLLGNAGYVSVADDVNMENYEEVETFYQAYVKAHDAEVTIFQVHSDGLLGVLTFIHREGSLQTYYVGVDWKEGGMPYIKNTLVSDIAKITYTPKGYLIYTYKEDIVHSDANQYLRVKPQSDACRELTRKYVSGIRFADYDAFVTSWDSSTVEDILEPCLFEDLYRIHTGESIRTESGWIPAEEYERIMMLYLPVTKEQIRRKCGYDAQRGSYPYEMIFAEPYAPFGEVVDFTENADGTITLTVDGVCIDKEMDCAFTNELVVQPFADGTFRYLSNQSNFFTSNRSFKI
;
A
#
# COMPACT_ATOMS: atom_id res chain seq x y z
N LYS A 1 0.09 -6.12 -23.19
CA LYS A 1 -0.66 -4.84 -23.26
C LYS A 1 -1.07 -4.50 -21.83
N ASN A 2 -0.63 -3.38 -21.32
CA ASN A 2 -1.06 -2.93 -20.01
C ASN A 2 -2.50 -2.41 -20.09
N PHE A 3 -3.33 -2.79 -19.14
CA PHE A 3 -4.65 -2.20 -18.96
C PHE A 3 -4.53 -0.85 -18.25
N SER A 4 -5.34 0.11 -18.64
CA SER A 4 -5.49 1.32 -17.82
C SER A 4 -6.28 0.98 -16.54
N LYS A 5 -6.22 1.85 -15.54
CA LYS A 5 -7.00 1.70 -14.30
C LYS A 5 -8.51 1.62 -14.60
N GLU A 6 -8.98 2.42 -15.55
CA GLU A 6 -10.38 2.40 -16.00
C GLU A 6 -10.75 1.07 -16.64
N ALA A 7 -9.85 0.50 -17.46
CA ALA A 7 -10.07 -0.81 -18.05
C ALA A 7 -10.13 -1.93 -17.00
N CYS A 8 -9.23 -1.91 -16.00
CA CYS A 8 -9.29 -2.85 -14.87
C CYS A 8 -10.61 -2.73 -14.11
N ARG A 9 -11.03 -1.49 -13.79
CA ARG A 9 -12.31 -1.22 -13.11
C ARG A 9 -13.51 -1.73 -13.91
N GLU A 10 -13.51 -1.50 -15.21
CA GLU A 10 -14.59 -1.97 -16.07
C GLU A 10 -14.65 -3.50 -16.14
N VAL A 11 -13.52 -4.21 -16.22
CA VAL A 11 -13.46 -5.67 -16.19
C VAL A 11 -13.95 -6.21 -14.85
N VAL A 12 -13.52 -5.63 -13.73
CA VAL A 12 -14.00 -5.99 -12.38
C VAL A 12 -15.54 -5.85 -12.32
N ARG A 13 -16.07 -4.70 -12.76
CA ARG A 13 -17.52 -4.45 -12.78
C ARG A 13 -18.29 -5.43 -13.67
N LEU A 14 -17.75 -5.76 -14.85
CA LEU A 14 -18.39 -6.75 -15.75
C LEU A 14 -18.46 -8.14 -15.14
N LEU A 15 -17.37 -8.58 -14.50
CA LEU A 15 -17.34 -9.87 -13.78
C LEU A 15 -18.30 -9.85 -12.58
N GLY A 16 -18.30 -8.74 -11.81
CA GLY A 16 -19.21 -8.55 -10.68
C GLY A 16 -20.69 -8.61 -11.09
N ASN A 17 -21.06 -7.91 -12.16
CA ASN A 17 -22.42 -7.94 -12.71
C ASN A 17 -22.84 -9.32 -13.22
N ALA A 18 -21.87 -10.15 -13.61
CA ALA A 18 -22.12 -11.55 -13.98
C ALA A 18 -22.21 -12.49 -12.77
N GLY A 19 -22.09 -11.97 -11.54
CA GLY A 19 -22.20 -12.71 -10.28
C GLY A 19 -20.88 -13.31 -9.78
N TYR A 20 -19.74 -12.92 -10.36
CA TYR A 20 -18.42 -13.39 -9.90
C TYR A 20 -17.80 -12.44 -8.86
N VAL A 21 -17.09 -12.99 -7.90
CA VAL A 21 -16.20 -12.19 -7.04
C VAL A 21 -15.03 -11.73 -7.87
N SER A 22 -14.80 -10.43 -7.93
CA SER A 22 -13.73 -9.85 -8.76
C SER A 22 -13.10 -8.63 -8.11
N VAL A 23 -11.80 -8.45 -8.31
CA VAL A 23 -11.01 -7.37 -7.71
C VAL A 23 -9.86 -6.99 -8.63
N ALA A 24 -9.38 -5.76 -8.50
CA ALA A 24 -8.11 -5.30 -9.05
C ALA A 24 -7.42 -4.41 -8.02
N ASP A 25 -6.13 -4.14 -8.21
CA ASP A 25 -5.43 -3.12 -7.45
C ASP A 25 -6.21 -1.80 -7.57
N ASP A 26 -6.37 -1.06 -6.49
CA ASP A 26 -7.12 0.20 -6.48
C ASP A 26 -8.63 0.10 -6.81
N VAL A 27 -9.22 -1.10 -6.82
CA VAL A 27 -10.64 -1.31 -7.09
C VAL A 27 -11.25 -2.17 -6.00
N ASN A 28 -12.38 -1.73 -5.44
CA ASN A 28 -13.11 -2.54 -4.47
C ASN A 28 -13.51 -3.89 -5.05
N MET A 29 -13.53 -4.89 -4.18
CA MET A 29 -14.00 -6.22 -4.55
C MET A 29 -15.51 -6.21 -4.80
N GLU A 30 -15.94 -6.68 -5.95
CA GLU A 30 -17.35 -6.93 -6.26
C GLU A 30 -17.78 -8.27 -5.67
N ASN A 31 -19.01 -8.37 -5.20
CA ASN A 31 -19.60 -9.56 -4.57
C ASN A 31 -18.76 -10.09 -3.39
N TYR A 32 -18.16 -9.21 -2.63
CA TYR A 32 -17.24 -9.54 -1.53
C TYR A 32 -17.89 -10.37 -0.42
N GLU A 33 -19.21 -10.31 -0.28
CA GLU A 33 -20.01 -11.07 0.69
C GLU A 33 -19.85 -12.59 0.53
N GLU A 34 -19.53 -13.06 -0.68
CA GLU A 34 -19.24 -14.46 -0.94
C GLU A 34 -17.96 -14.92 -0.24
N VAL A 35 -16.95 -14.02 -0.16
CA VAL A 35 -15.70 -14.29 0.57
C VAL A 35 -15.97 -14.33 2.09
N GLU A 36 -16.81 -13.42 2.61
CA GLU A 36 -17.23 -13.46 4.01
C GLU A 36 -18.00 -14.75 4.33
N THR A 37 -18.89 -15.16 3.44
CA THR A 37 -19.65 -16.40 3.57
C THR A 37 -18.75 -17.63 3.60
N PHE A 38 -17.77 -17.68 2.70
CA PHE A 38 -16.73 -18.71 2.70
C PHE A 38 -15.98 -18.76 4.05
N TYR A 39 -15.49 -17.60 4.51
CA TYR A 39 -14.75 -17.54 5.78
C TYR A 39 -15.62 -17.98 6.97
N GLN A 40 -16.88 -17.59 7.02
CA GLN A 40 -17.81 -18.03 8.07
C GLN A 40 -18.08 -19.54 8.03
N ALA A 41 -18.13 -20.15 6.86
CA ALA A 41 -18.26 -21.60 6.71
C ALA A 41 -16.98 -22.31 7.17
N TYR A 42 -15.80 -21.79 6.76
CA TYR A 42 -14.50 -22.29 7.23
C TYR A 42 -14.39 -22.29 8.76
N VAL A 43 -14.72 -21.17 9.43
CA VAL A 43 -14.67 -21.07 10.92
C VAL A 43 -15.59 -22.10 11.58
N LYS A 44 -16.70 -22.48 10.96
CA LYS A 44 -17.62 -23.51 11.43
C LYS A 44 -17.21 -24.93 11.04
N ALA A 45 -16.02 -25.09 10.41
CA ALA A 45 -15.52 -26.36 9.88
C ALA A 45 -16.48 -27.00 8.84
N HIS A 46 -17.23 -26.21 8.09
CA HIS A 46 -18.06 -26.66 6.99
C HIS A 46 -17.24 -26.63 5.68
N ASP A 47 -17.51 -27.58 4.80
CA ASP A 47 -16.96 -27.55 3.45
C ASP A 47 -17.46 -26.30 2.71
N ALA A 48 -16.54 -25.61 2.07
CA ALA A 48 -16.84 -24.37 1.35
C ALA A 48 -15.78 -24.07 0.29
N GLU A 49 -16.17 -23.33 -0.74
CA GLU A 49 -15.23 -22.80 -1.72
C GLU A 49 -15.67 -21.40 -2.16
N VAL A 50 -14.67 -20.57 -2.55
CA VAL A 50 -14.90 -19.27 -3.16
C VAL A 50 -13.84 -19.02 -4.22
N THR A 51 -14.26 -18.51 -5.38
CA THR A 51 -13.37 -18.16 -6.49
C THR A 51 -13.36 -16.66 -6.69
N ILE A 52 -12.16 -16.07 -6.73
CA ILE A 52 -11.91 -14.63 -6.86
C ILE A 52 -11.16 -14.38 -8.15
N PHE A 53 -11.69 -13.53 -9.02
CA PHE A 53 -11.05 -13.08 -10.24
C PHE A 53 -10.21 -11.83 -9.94
N GLN A 54 -8.91 -11.91 -10.16
CA GLN A 54 -7.94 -10.84 -9.93
C GLN A 54 -7.52 -10.24 -11.28
N VAL A 55 -7.90 -9.00 -11.52
CA VAL A 55 -7.60 -8.29 -12.77
C VAL A 55 -6.32 -7.49 -12.58
N HIS A 56 -5.24 -7.86 -13.28
CA HIS A 56 -3.94 -7.20 -13.18
C HIS A 56 -3.74 -6.16 -14.27
N SER A 57 -3.00 -5.10 -13.95
CA SER A 57 -2.71 -4.00 -14.88
C SER A 57 -1.84 -4.40 -16.07
N ASP A 58 -1.06 -5.49 -15.96
CA ASP A 58 -0.29 -6.07 -17.06
C ASP A 58 -1.16 -6.87 -18.05
N GLY A 59 -2.47 -7.00 -17.76
CA GLY A 59 -3.44 -7.72 -18.57
C GLY A 59 -3.61 -9.19 -18.19
N LEU A 60 -2.90 -9.68 -17.19
CA LEU A 60 -3.11 -11.02 -16.63
C LEU A 60 -4.46 -11.08 -15.89
N LEU A 61 -5.18 -12.18 -16.01
CA LEU A 61 -6.32 -12.50 -15.18
C LEU A 61 -5.93 -13.66 -14.26
N GLY A 62 -5.83 -13.37 -12.96
CA GLY A 62 -5.68 -14.38 -11.92
C GLY A 62 -7.03 -14.96 -11.52
N VAL A 63 -7.15 -16.26 -11.38
CA VAL A 63 -8.32 -16.94 -10.83
C VAL A 63 -7.86 -17.68 -9.58
N LEU A 64 -8.18 -17.15 -8.42
CA LEU A 64 -7.79 -17.68 -7.11
C LEU A 64 -9.00 -18.33 -6.46
N THR A 65 -8.95 -19.63 -6.23
CA THR A 65 -10.01 -20.36 -5.53
C THR A 65 -9.50 -20.84 -4.18
N PHE A 66 -10.21 -20.47 -3.10
CA PHE A 66 -10.03 -21.07 -1.78
C PHE A 66 -10.97 -22.26 -1.65
N ILE A 67 -10.44 -23.40 -1.17
CA ILE A 67 -11.18 -24.64 -1.01
C ILE A 67 -10.95 -25.18 0.40
N HIS A 68 -12.01 -25.26 1.19
CA HIS A 68 -12.02 -25.95 2.48
C HIS A 68 -12.83 -27.24 2.37
N ARG A 69 -12.17 -28.38 2.51
CA ARG A 69 -12.83 -29.69 2.46
C ARG A 69 -12.16 -30.66 3.45
N GLU A 70 -12.97 -31.40 4.18
CA GLU A 70 -12.50 -32.42 5.13
C GLU A 70 -11.44 -31.91 6.12
N GLY A 71 -11.58 -30.63 6.54
CA GLY A 71 -10.63 -29.97 7.46
C GLY A 71 -9.31 -29.52 6.83
N SER A 72 -9.14 -29.68 5.51
CA SER A 72 -8.00 -29.15 4.76
C SER A 72 -8.38 -27.84 4.07
N LEU A 73 -7.48 -26.84 4.12
CA LEU A 73 -7.63 -25.58 3.42
C LEU A 73 -6.53 -25.41 2.38
N GLN A 74 -6.93 -25.18 1.15
CA GLN A 74 -6.02 -25.04 0.00
C GLN A 74 -6.42 -23.83 -0.85
N THR A 75 -5.46 -23.34 -1.64
CA THR A 75 -5.74 -22.48 -2.80
C THR A 75 -5.42 -23.23 -4.09
N TYR A 76 -6.24 -22.95 -5.10
CA TYR A 76 -5.96 -23.26 -6.49
C TYR A 76 -5.90 -21.96 -7.28
N TYR A 77 -4.77 -21.67 -7.89
CA TYR A 77 -4.53 -20.48 -8.69
C TYR A 77 -4.35 -20.83 -10.16
N VAL A 78 -4.99 -20.06 -11.03
CA VAL A 78 -4.81 -20.13 -12.49
C VAL A 78 -4.51 -18.73 -13.02
N GLY A 79 -3.36 -18.57 -13.64
CA GLY A 79 -3.03 -17.36 -14.40
C GLY A 79 -3.45 -17.51 -15.86
N VAL A 80 -4.30 -16.61 -16.34
CA VAL A 80 -4.75 -16.55 -17.74
C VAL A 80 -4.14 -15.33 -18.42
N ASP A 81 -3.50 -15.54 -19.54
CA ASP A 81 -2.89 -14.51 -20.38
C ASP A 81 -3.43 -14.60 -21.82
N TRP A 82 -3.08 -13.67 -22.70
CA TRP A 82 -3.69 -13.49 -24.02
C TRP A 82 -2.64 -13.52 -25.11
N LYS A 83 -2.82 -14.41 -26.11
CA LYS A 83 -2.00 -14.43 -27.33
C LYS A 83 -2.32 -13.24 -28.21
N GLU A 84 -1.46 -13.00 -29.18
CA GLU A 84 -1.76 -12.11 -30.29
C GLU A 84 -3.09 -12.52 -30.95
N GLY A 85 -4.01 -11.56 -31.13
CA GLY A 85 -5.37 -11.84 -31.60
C GLY A 85 -6.41 -12.07 -30.50
N GLY A 86 -6.04 -11.96 -29.20
CA GLY A 86 -6.98 -11.95 -28.08
C GLY A 86 -7.46 -13.34 -27.63
N MET A 87 -6.77 -14.42 -28.03
CA MET A 87 -7.11 -15.76 -27.60
C MET A 87 -6.53 -16.04 -26.20
N PRO A 88 -7.36 -16.37 -25.17
CA PRO A 88 -6.86 -16.67 -23.83
C PRO A 88 -6.11 -18.00 -23.80
N TYR A 89 -5.12 -18.11 -22.93
CA TYR A 89 -4.43 -19.35 -22.62
C TYR A 89 -4.02 -19.39 -21.14
N ILE A 90 -3.92 -20.60 -20.58
CA ILE A 90 -3.42 -20.79 -19.21
C ILE A 90 -1.92 -20.61 -19.24
N LYS A 91 -1.43 -19.59 -18.50
CA LYS A 91 -0.02 -19.27 -18.36
C LYS A 91 0.64 -20.15 -17.29
N ASN A 92 -0.02 -20.31 -16.15
CA ASN A 92 0.43 -21.13 -15.03
C ASN A 92 -0.74 -21.60 -14.17
N THR A 93 -0.49 -22.63 -13.39
CA THR A 93 -1.38 -23.13 -12.34
C THR A 93 -0.57 -23.45 -11.10
N LEU A 94 -1.16 -23.24 -9.92
CA LEU A 94 -0.52 -23.53 -8.64
C LEU A 94 -1.58 -24.05 -7.66
N VAL A 95 -1.24 -25.11 -6.92
CA VAL A 95 -2.02 -25.59 -5.77
C VAL A 95 -1.14 -25.46 -4.54
N SER A 96 -1.69 -24.88 -3.49
CA SER A 96 -0.94 -24.64 -2.26
C SER A 96 -1.80 -24.89 -1.03
N ASP A 97 -1.24 -25.58 -0.06
CA ASP A 97 -1.85 -25.73 1.26
C ASP A 97 -1.74 -24.46 2.08
N ILE A 98 -2.80 -24.08 2.76
CA ILE A 98 -2.82 -22.93 3.68
C ILE A 98 -2.58 -23.41 5.11
N ALA A 99 -1.60 -22.81 5.76
CA ALA A 99 -1.30 -23.05 7.17
C ALA A 99 -2.28 -22.31 8.09
N LYS A 100 -2.63 -21.07 7.75
CA LYS A 100 -3.47 -20.20 8.53
C LYS A 100 -4.23 -19.23 7.63
N ILE A 101 -5.46 -18.89 8.02
CA ILE A 101 -6.25 -17.84 7.40
C ILE A 101 -6.98 -17.04 8.49
N THR A 102 -6.97 -15.73 8.38
CA THR A 102 -7.59 -14.80 9.33
C THR A 102 -8.40 -13.76 8.55
N TYR A 103 -9.55 -13.36 9.06
CA TYR A 103 -10.34 -12.26 8.52
C TYR A 103 -10.45 -11.14 9.56
N THR A 104 -9.92 -9.98 9.25
CA THR A 104 -9.85 -8.86 10.18
C THR A 104 -11.16 -8.07 10.21
N PRO A 105 -11.41 -7.27 11.26
CA PRO A 105 -12.63 -6.43 11.36
C PRO A 105 -12.83 -5.47 10.18
N LYS A 106 -11.74 -4.92 9.61
CA LYS A 106 -11.79 -4.05 8.43
C LYS A 106 -11.95 -4.81 7.11
N GLY A 107 -11.90 -6.14 7.15
CA GLY A 107 -12.10 -6.99 5.98
C GLY A 107 -10.84 -7.26 5.17
N TYR A 108 -9.71 -7.43 5.82
CA TYR A 108 -8.54 -8.06 5.23
C TYR A 108 -8.63 -9.58 5.44
N LEU A 109 -8.61 -10.34 4.36
CA LEU A 109 -8.41 -11.78 4.40
C LEU A 109 -6.90 -12.02 4.30
N ILE A 110 -6.28 -12.47 5.40
CA ILE A 110 -4.84 -12.70 5.52
C ILE A 110 -4.61 -14.20 5.61
N TYR A 111 -3.68 -14.73 4.82
CA TYR A 111 -3.39 -16.17 4.80
C TYR A 111 -1.91 -16.47 4.58
N THR A 112 -1.45 -17.60 5.09
CA THR A 112 -0.06 -18.07 5.00
C THR A 112 -0.04 -19.47 4.41
N TYR A 113 0.86 -19.72 3.49
CA TYR A 113 1.07 -21.06 2.92
C TYR A 113 1.84 -21.96 3.89
N LYS A 114 1.63 -23.30 3.79
CA LYS A 114 2.35 -24.29 4.61
C LYS A 114 3.79 -24.51 4.15
N GLU A 115 4.04 -24.40 2.86
CA GLU A 115 5.35 -24.61 2.26
C GLU A 115 5.91 -23.28 1.79
N ASP A 116 7.22 -23.11 1.94
CA ASP A 116 7.96 -21.99 1.39
C ASP A 116 7.99 -22.09 -0.14
N ILE A 117 6.98 -21.53 -0.79
CA ILE A 117 6.92 -21.40 -2.24
C ILE A 117 7.61 -20.08 -2.60
N VAL A 118 8.94 -20.12 -2.73
CA VAL A 118 9.75 -19.01 -3.23
C VAL A 118 9.51 -17.70 -2.46
N HIS A 119 10.15 -17.54 -1.32
CA HIS A 119 10.14 -16.32 -0.45
C HIS A 119 8.86 -16.07 0.35
N SER A 120 8.13 -17.08 0.76
CA SER A 120 6.81 -16.88 1.36
C SER A 120 6.65 -17.31 2.82
N ASP A 121 7.59 -16.96 3.68
CA ASP A 121 7.29 -16.86 5.12
C ASP A 121 6.29 -15.72 5.41
N ALA A 122 5.88 -15.00 4.36
CA ALA A 122 5.07 -13.83 4.45
C ALA A 122 3.59 -14.11 4.29
N ASN A 123 2.81 -13.41 5.08
CA ASN A 123 1.37 -13.37 4.94
C ASN A 123 0.97 -12.78 3.58
N GLN A 124 0.10 -13.49 2.87
CA GLN A 124 -0.63 -12.99 1.72
C GLN A 124 -1.91 -12.32 2.18
N TYR A 125 -2.45 -11.38 1.42
CA TYR A 125 -3.70 -10.74 1.81
C TYR A 125 -4.56 -10.30 0.62
N LEU A 126 -5.86 -10.15 0.91
CA LEU A 126 -6.84 -9.51 0.05
C LEU A 126 -7.63 -8.49 0.86
N ARG A 127 -7.81 -7.30 0.31
CA ARG A 127 -8.76 -6.33 0.85
C ARG A 127 -10.15 -6.72 0.35
N VAL A 128 -10.97 -7.31 1.22
CA VAL A 128 -12.29 -7.86 0.89
C VAL A 128 -13.38 -6.80 1.05
N LYS A 129 -13.56 -6.25 2.26
CA LYS A 129 -14.57 -5.20 2.47
C LYS A 129 -14.24 -3.94 1.67
N PRO A 130 -15.24 -3.32 1.05
CA PRO A 130 -15.02 -2.09 0.29
C PRO A 130 -14.62 -0.93 1.20
N GLN A 131 -13.76 -0.07 0.66
CA GLN A 131 -13.42 1.24 1.20
C GLN A 131 -14.20 2.30 0.42
N SER A 132 -14.52 3.46 1.02
CA SER A 132 -15.12 4.55 0.26
C SER A 132 -14.18 5.02 -0.85
N ASP A 133 -14.74 5.40 -2.00
CA ASP A 133 -13.95 5.88 -3.14
C ASP A 133 -13.13 7.12 -2.76
N ALA A 134 -13.68 8.01 -1.92
CA ALA A 134 -12.99 9.19 -1.43
C ALA A 134 -11.77 8.82 -0.57
N CYS A 135 -11.91 7.93 0.42
CA CYS A 135 -10.80 7.50 1.26
C CYS A 135 -9.72 6.78 0.44
N ARG A 136 -10.11 5.95 -0.51
CA ARG A 136 -9.18 5.25 -1.40
C ARG A 136 -8.39 6.22 -2.29
N GLU A 137 -9.05 7.23 -2.85
CA GLU A 137 -8.40 8.27 -3.63
C GLU A 137 -7.41 9.09 -2.79
N LEU A 138 -7.79 9.45 -1.55
CA LEU A 138 -6.93 10.16 -0.61
C LEU A 138 -5.74 9.31 -0.16
N THR A 139 -5.95 8.00 0.07
CA THR A 139 -4.87 7.05 0.35
C THR A 139 -3.86 7.05 -0.79
N ARG A 140 -4.33 6.88 -2.03
CA ARG A 140 -3.49 6.86 -3.21
C ARG A 140 -2.71 8.16 -3.40
N LYS A 141 -3.36 9.30 -3.16
CA LYS A 141 -2.79 10.62 -3.42
C LYS A 141 -1.77 11.05 -2.36
N TYR A 142 -2.07 10.80 -1.09
CA TYR A 142 -1.32 11.39 0.01
C TYR A 142 -0.56 10.40 0.89
N VAL A 143 -0.87 9.10 0.83
CA VAL A 143 -0.33 8.11 1.77
C VAL A 143 0.53 7.06 1.08
N SER A 144 0.04 6.44 0.00
CA SER A 144 0.69 5.29 -0.65
C SER A 144 2.10 5.56 -1.21
N GLY A 145 2.46 6.84 -1.41
CA GLY A 145 3.79 7.21 -1.92
C GLY A 145 4.88 7.18 -0.86
N ILE A 146 4.53 7.16 0.43
CA ILE A 146 5.45 7.24 1.57
C ILE A 146 5.58 5.85 2.20
N ARG A 147 6.81 5.36 2.34
CA ARG A 147 7.10 4.09 3.01
C ARG A 147 7.01 4.26 4.54
N PHE A 148 6.52 3.23 5.21
CA PHE A 148 6.34 3.22 6.67
C PHE A 148 7.48 2.51 7.41
N ALA A 149 8.34 1.79 6.71
CA ALA A 149 9.36 0.94 7.32
C ALA A 149 10.73 1.61 7.43
N ASP A 150 11.05 2.52 6.52
CA ASP A 150 12.42 2.99 6.34
C ASP A 150 12.72 4.30 7.09
N TYR A 151 11.70 4.97 7.62
CA TYR A 151 11.82 6.24 8.33
C TYR A 151 10.54 6.67 9.05
N ASP A 152 10.69 7.59 9.96
CA ASP A 152 9.67 7.89 10.98
C ASP A 152 8.58 8.89 10.54
N ALA A 153 8.50 9.29 9.27
CA ALA A 153 7.61 10.37 8.83
C ALA A 153 6.13 10.15 9.19
N PHE A 154 5.64 8.90 9.11
CA PHE A 154 4.26 8.55 9.43
C PHE A 154 4.10 7.69 10.69
N VAL A 155 5.19 7.32 11.36
CA VAL A 155 5.13 6.59 12.64
C VAL A 155 5.49 7.47 13.83
N THR A 156 5.95 8.70 13.60
CA THR A 156 6.31 9.69 14.62
C THR A 156 5.37 10.89 14.56
N SER A 157 5.04 11.46 15.71
CA SER A 157 4.33 12.74 15.78
C SER A 157 5.29 13.89 15.52
N TRP A 158 4.93 14.76 14.58
CA TRP A 158 5.72 15.95 14.24
C TRP A 158 4.83 17.08 13.69
N ASP A 159 5.31 18.30 13.76
CA ASP A 159 4.75 19.51 13.16
C ASP A 159 5.88 20.42 12.64
N SER A 160 5.57 21.65 12.24
CA SER A 160 6.56 22.59 11.72
C SER A 160 7.69 22.94 12.69
N SER A 161 7.51 22.72 14.00
CA SER A 161 8.53 22.97 15.03
C SER A 161 9.47 21.78 15.25
N THR A 162 9.00 20.56 14.94
CA THR A 162 9.72 19.29 15.17
C THR A 162 9.98 18.50 13.90
N VAL A 163 9.65 19.05 12.73
CA VAL A 163 9.82 18.37 11.42
C VAL A 163 11.27 17.93 11.14
N GLU A 164 12.25 18.51 11.79
CA GLU A 164 13.65 18.08 11.68
C GLU A 164 13.90 16.67 12.19
N ASP A 165 13.05 16.16 13.07
CA ASP A 165 13.20 14.84 13.68
C ASP A 165 12.89 13.70 12.69
N ILE A 166 12.17 14.02 11.61
CA ILE A 166 11.84 13.07 10.54
C ILE A 166 12.68 13.23 9.27
N LEU A 167 13.66 14.15 9.26
CA LEU A 167 14.50 14.40 8.09
C LEU A 167 15.58 13.32 7.95
N GLU A 168 15.22 12.27 7.21
CA GLU A 168 16.12 11.18 6.82
C GLU A 168 16.41 11.25 5.31
N PRO A 169 17.62 10.92 4.85
CA PRO A 169 17.97 10.94 3.43
C PRO A 169 17.03 10.11 2.54
N CYS A 170 16.52 9.01 3.06
CA CYS A 170 15.63 8.11 2.34
C CYS A 170 14.23 8.69 2.08
N LEU A 171 13.74 9.62 2.89
CA LEU A 171 12.47 10.30 2.68
C LEU A 171 12.44 11.07 1.35
N PHE A 172 13.61 11.59 0.92
CA PHE A 172 13.74 12.28 -0.37
C PHE A 172 13.37 11.37 -1.55
N GLU A 173 13.72 10.09 -1.52
CA GLU A 173 13.41 9.15 -2.62
C GLU A 173 11.90 9.01 -2.85
N ASP A 174 11.11 8.92 -1.77
CA ASP A 174 9.66 8.85 -1.86
C ASP A 174 9.04 10.16 -2.35
N LEU A 175 9.52 11.29 -1.82
CA LEU A 175 9.05 12.60 -2.27
C LEU A 175 9.43 12.88 -3.73
N TYR A 176 10.61 12.43 -4.17
CA TYR A 176 11.03 12.49 -5.57
C TYR A 176 10.09 11.66 -6.45
N ARG A 177 9.78 10.44 -6.06
CA ARG A 177 8.86 9.55 -6.79
C ARG A 177 7.44 10.10 -6.84
N ILE A 178 6.95 10.68 -5.74
CA ILE A 178 5.66 11.40 -5.71
C ILE A 178 5.66 12.57 -6.70
N HIS A 179 6.77 13.30 -6.78
CA HIS A 179 6.89 14.50 -7.62
C HIS A 179 7.01 14.18 -9.11
N THR A 180 7.82 13.18 -9.45
CA THR A 180 8.21 12.89 -10.85
C THR A 180 7.48 11.69 -11.45
N GLY A 181 6.96 10.79 -10.62
CA GLY A 181 6.46 9.47 -11.04
C GLY A 181 7.57 8.47 -11.36
N GLU A 182 8.83 8.82 -11.15
CA GLU A 182 10.00 8.01 -11.50
C GLU A 182 10.90 7.73 -10.29
N SER A 183 11.64 6.63 -10.35
CA SER A 183 12.72 6.37 -9.39
C SER A 183 13.95 7.22 -9.70
N ILE A 184 14.70 7.60 -8.67
CA ILE A 184 15.95 8.33 -8.82
C ILE A 184 16.94 7.51 -9.64
N ARG A 185 17.57 8.16 -10.61
CA ARG A 185 18.67 7.60 -11.40
C ARG A 185 19.87 8.55 -11.31
N THR A 186 20.94 8.12 -10.68
CA THR A 186 22.19 8.87 -10.64
C THR A 186 23.37 7.93 -10.83
N GLU A 187 24.26 8.29 -11.76
CA GLU A 187 25.52 7.55 -11.99
C GLU A 187 26.58 7.93 -10.96
N SER A 188 26.47 9.12 -10.38
CA SER A 188 27.44 9.66 -9.44
C SER A 188 27.22 9.26 -7.99
N GLY A 189 26.04 8.77 -7.63
CA GLY A 189 25.60 8.59 -6.23
C GLY A 189 25.34 9.92 -5.50
N TRP A 190 25.15 11.03 -6.23
CA TRP A 190 24.92 12.36 -5.68
C TRP A 190 23.76 13.06 -6.37
N ILE A 191 22.99 13.84 -5.59
CA ILE A 191 21.86 14.64 -6.07
C ILE A 191 22.20 16.11 -5.90
N PRO A 192 22.02 16.96 -6.93
CA PRO A 192 22.25 18.40 -6.82
C PRO A 192 21.41 19.05 -5.72
N ALA A 193 22.01 19.94 -4.92
CA ALA A 193 21.34 20.55 -3.78
C ALA A 193 20.08 21.34 -4.19
N GLU A 194 20.09 21.98 -5.35
CA GLU A 194 18.94 22.74 -5.83
C GLU A 194 17.69 21.84 -6.01
N GLU A 195 17.86 20.67 -6.60
CA GLU A 195 16.78 19.71 -6.83
C GLU A 195 16.31 19.10 -5.51
N TYR A 196 17.25 18.63 -4.67
CA TYR A 196 16.95 18.02 -3.38
C TYR A 196 16.18 18.98 -2.46
N GLU A 197 16.72 20.18 -2.26
CA GLU A 197 16.13 21.21 -1.39
C GLU A 197 14.76 21.67 -1.92
N ARG A 198 14.61 21.83 -3.23
CA ARG A 198 13.34 22.22 -3.87
C ARG A 198 12.25 21.21 -3.60
N ILE A 199 12.50 19.92 -3.76
CA ILE A 199 11.51 18.85 -3.55
C ILE A 199 11.19 18.73 -2.06
N MET A 200 12.18 18.70 -1.18
CA MET A 200 11.94 18.62 0.26
C MET A 200 11.09 19.80 0.76
N MET A 201 11.40 21.02 0.36
CA MET A 201 10.64 22.21 0.75
C MET A 201 9.25 22.31 0.09
N LEU A 202 9.03 21.64 -1.04
CA LEU A 202 7.70 21.55 -1.65
C LEU A 202 6.76 20.72 -0.77
N TYR A 203 7.22 19.55 -0.33
CA TYR A 203 6.40 18.57 0.36
C TYR A 203 6.42 18.65 1.89
N LEU A 204 7.41 19.34 2.49
CA LEU A 204 7.56 19.48 3.94
C LEU A 204 7.72 20.96 4.34
N PRO A 205 7.29 21.35 5.56
CA PRO A 205 7.46 22.71 6.08
C PRO A 205 8.87 22.93 6.63
N VAL A 206 9.88 22.78 5.78
CA VAL A 206 11.32 22.83 6.15
C VAL A 206 12.07 23.93 5.43
N THR A 207 13.18 24.38 6.01
CA THR A 207 14.13 25.34 5.42
C THR A 207 15.34 24.61 4.83
N LYS A 208 16.09 25.31 3.96
CA LYS A 208 17.35 24.79 3.40
C LYS A 208 18.37 24.48 4.49
N GLU A 209 18.43 25.30 5.52
CA GLU A 209 19.37 25.16 6.63
C GLU A 209 19.08 23.89 7.44
N GLN A 210 17.80 23.56 7.66
CA GLN A 210 17.38 22.34 8.31
C GLN A 210 17.75 21.10 7.48
N ILE A 211 17.43 21.12 6.18
CA ILE A 211 17.79 20.04 5.25
C ILE A 211 19.32 19.83 5.23
N ARG A 212 20.10 20.90 5.06
CA ARG A 212 21.57 20.82 5.02
C ARG A 212 22.18 20.25 6.28
N ARG A 213 21.60 20.57 7.44
CA ARG A 213 22.07 20.06 8.73
C ARG A 213 21.81 18.57 8.91
N LYS A 214 20.66 18.07 8.40
CA LYS A 214 20.16 16.72 8.69
C LYS A 214 20.45 15.68 7.59
N CYS A 215 20.46 16.09 6.33
CA CYS A 215 20.47 15.15 5.20
C CYS A 215 21.85 14.94 4.56
N GLY A 216 22.93 15.27 5.23
CA GLY A 216 24.29 14.96 4.76
C GLY A 216 24.80 15.83 3.60
N TYR A 217 24.44 17.12 3.58
CA TYR A 217 24.88 18.07 2.57
C TYR A 217 26.42 18.20 2.51
N ASP A 218 26.99 18.00 1.31
CA ASP A 218 28.40 18.26 1.02
C ASP A 218 28.58 19.67 0.40
N ALA A 219 29.14 20.60 1.16
CA ALA A 219 29.33 21.98 0.72
C ALA A 219 30.39 22.13 -0.40
N GLN A 220 31.35 21.19 -0.52
CA GLN A 220 32.33 21.20 -1.60
C GLN A 220 31.76 20.77 -2.93
N ARG A 221 30.81 19.80 -2.88
CA ARG A 221 30.10 19.27 -4.06
C ARG A 221 28.84 20.05 -4.38
N GLY A 222 28.26 20.76 -3.42
CA GLY A 222 26.94 21.37 -3.57
C GLY A 222 25.84 20.34 -3.79
N SER A 223 25.94 19.18 -3.15
CA SER A 223 25.08 18.01 -3.42
C SER A 223 24.84 17.20 -2.15
N TYR A 224 23.84 16.30 -2.23
CA TYR A 224 23.49 15.32 -1.20
C TYR A 224 23.88 13.91 -1.64
N PRO A 225 24.35 13.03 -0.74
CA PRO A 225 24.58 11.65 -1.06
C PRO A 225 23.25 10.93 -1.34
N TYR A 226 23.26 9.98 -2.27
CA TYR A 226 22.14 9.09 -2.54
C TYR A 226 22.61 7.64 -2.47
N GLU A 227 21.98 6.90 -1.60
CA GLU A 227 22.09 5.44 -1.53
C GLU A 227 20.71 4.87 -1.75
N MET A 228 20.59 3.92 -2.69
CA MET A 228 19.33 3.23 -2.94
C MET A 228 18.98 2.40 -1.71
N ILE A 229 17.77 2.62 -1.18
CA ILE A 229 17.24 1.83 -0.08
C ILE A 229 16.35 0.74 -0.66
N PHE A 230 16.65 -0.49 -0.31
CA PHE A 230 15.76 -1.61 -0.61
C PHE A 230 14.66 -1.61 0.45
N ALA A 231 13.41 -1.48 0.00
CA ALA A 231 12.27 -1.58 0.89
C ALA A 231 12.26 -2.95 1.57
N GLU A 232 11.99 -2.99 2.87
CA GLU A 232 11.75 -4.24 3.55
C GLU A 232 10.52 -4.93 2.94
N PRO A 233 10.59 -6.23 2.65
CA PRO A 233 9.42 -6.97 2.24
C PRO A 233 8.36 -6.89 3.37
N TYR A 234 7.09 -6.63 2.98
CA TYR A 234 5.95 -6.63 3.91
C TYR A 234 5.91 -5.51 4.94
N ALA A 235 6.50 -4.37 4.60
CA ALA A 235 6.37 -3.17 5.41
C ALA A 235 4.89 -2.83 5.69
N PRO A 236 4.57 -2.27 6.85
CA PRO A 236 3.27 -1.68 7.10
C PRO A 236 2.92 -0.64 6.04
N PHE A 237 1.64 -0.44 5.78
CA PHE A 237 1.15 0.60 4.88
C PHE A 237 -0.03 1.35 5.50
N GLY A 238 -0.28 2.56 5.03
CA GLY A 238 -1.38 3.38 5.53
C GLY A 238 -2.64 3.25 4.68
N GLU A 239 -3.79 3.29 5.33
CA GLU A 239 -5.11 3.35 4.72
C GLU A 239 -5.89 4.53 5.30
N VAL A 240 -6.28 5.52 4.48
CA VAL A 240 -7.17 6.60 4.93
C VAL A 240 -8.55 6.00 5.22
N VAL A 241 -9.03 6.19 6.44
CA VAL A 241 -10.32 5.66 6.89
C VAL A 241 -11.37 6.75 7.08
N ASP A 242 -10.93 7.99 7.30
CA ASP A 242 -11.79 9.17 7.43
C ASP A 242 -11.00 10.43 7.06
N PHE A 243 -11.69 11.53 6.79
CA PHE A 243 -11.07 12.82 6.51
C PHE A 243 -11.99 14.01 6.79
N THR A 244 -11.38 15.17 7.03
CA THR A 244 -12.06 16.45 7.20
C THR A 244 -11.39 17.50 6.33
N GLU A 245 -12.19 18.18 5.49
CA GLU A 245 -11.77 19.40 4.80
C GLU A 245 -11.89 20.58 5.75
N ASN A 246 -10.79 21.27 6.03
CA ASN A 246 -10.74 22.36 6.98
C ASN A 246 -11.07 23.72 6.32
N ALA A 247 -11.53 24.67 7.11
CA ALA A 247 -11.92 26.00 6.62
C ALA A 247 -10.75 26.81 6.03
N ASP A 248 -9.51 26.46 6.37
CA ASP A 248 -8.27 27.07 5.84
C ASP A 248 -7.77 26.42 4.54
N GLY A 249 -8.53 25.45 4.01
CA GLY A 249 -8.20 24.71 2.79
C GLY A 249 -7.23 23.54 2.98
N THR A 250 -6.86 23.22 4.22
CA THR A 250 -6.13 21.98 4.52
C THR A 250 -7.08 20.80 4.61
N ILE A 251 -6.53 19.58 4.57
CA ILE A 251 -7.27 18.33 4.77
C ILE A 251 -6.62 17.60 5.93
N THR A 252 -7.40 17.21 6.93
CA THR A 252 -6.99 16.29 7.98
C THR A 252 -7.42 14.88 7.60
N LEU A 253 -6.47 13.96 7.49
CA LEU A 253 -6.69 12.57 7.15
C LEU A 253 -6.54 11.72 8.42
N THR A 254 -7.50 10.84 8.69
CA THR A 254 -7.33 9.75 9.65
C THR A 254 -6.79 8.53 8.88
N VAL A 255 -5.57 8.13 9.19
CA VAL A 255 -4.84 7.06 8.50
C VAL A 255 -4.56 5.94 9.46
N ASP A 256 -5.09 4.76 9.18
CA ASP A 256 -4.76 3.56 9.96
C ASP A 256 -3.56 2.83 9.34
N GLY A 257 -2.63 2.42 10.19
CA GLY A 257 -1.48 1.61 9.81
C GLY A 257 -1.85 0.12 9.77
N VAL A 258 -1.83 -0.45 8.57
CA VAL A 258 -2.09 -1.88 8.34
C VAL A 258 -0.78 -2.64 8.38
N CYS A 259 -0.68 -3.66 9.22
CA CYS A 259 0.50 -4.51 9.38
C CYS A 259 0.10 -5.98 9.13
N ILE A 260 0.26 -6.42 7.90
CA ILE A 260 -0.20 -7.74 7.45
C ILE A 260 0.55 -8.87 8.17
N ASP A 261 1.86 -8.73 8.40
CA ASP A 261 2.66 -9.74 9.09
C ASP A 261 2.25 -9.96 10.55
N LYS A 262 1.64 -8.96 11.15
CA LYS A 262 1.08 -9.05 12.50
C LYS A 262 -0.42 -9.32 12.50
N GLU A 263 -1.03 -9.52 11.32
CA GLU A 263 -2.47 -9.70 11.12
C GLU A 263 -3.30 -8.57 11.73
N MET A 264 -2.76 -7.35 11.68
CA MET A 264 -3.39 -6.16 12.24
C MET A 264 -3.81 -5.20 11.13
N ASP A 265 -5.08 -4.87 11.08
CA ASP A 265 -5.64 -3.87 10.17
C ASP A 265 -5.69 -2.46 10.75
N CYS A 266 -5.22 -2.30 12.00
CA CYS A 266 -5.03 -1.03 12.68
C CYS A 266 -3.98 -1.20 13.78
N ALA A 267 -2.71 -1.17 13.44
CA ALA A 267 -1.61 -1.22 14.40
C ALA A 267 -1.35 0.14 15.06
N PHE A 268 -1.64 1.21 14.35
CA PHE A 268 -1.58 2.60 14.79
C PHE A 268 -2.54 3.45 13.96
N THR A 269 -2.86 4.66 14.46
CA THR A 269 -3.65 5.64 13.72
C THR A 269 -2.90 6.96 13.67
N ASN A 270 -2.91 7.61 12.51
CA ASN A 270 -2.36 8.94 12.29
C ASN A 270 -3.46 9.96 12.02
N GLU A 271 -3.29 11.17 12.56
CA GLU A 271 -3.93 12.37 12.04
C GLU A 271 -2.88 13.13 11.19
N LEU A 272 -2.99 12.98 9.88
CA LEU A 272 -2.09 13.59 8.92
C LEU A 272 -2.73 14.84 8.32
N VAL A 273 -2.11 16.00 8.50
CA VAL A 273 -2.60 17.26 7.93
C VAL A 273 -1.85 17.57 6.64
N VAL A 274 -2.60 17.79 5.57
CA VAL A 274 -2.09 18.04 4.22
C VAL A 274 -2.67 19.36 3.68
N GLN A 275 -1.83 20.18 3.05
CA GLN A 275 -2.21 21.35 2.27
C GLN A 275 -2.16 21.01 0.78
N PRO A 276 -3.28 20.84 0.09
CA PRO A 276 -3.29 20.71 -1.37
C PRO A 276 -3.04 22.07 -2.04
N PHE A 277 -2.41 22.03 -3.24
CA PHE A 277 -2.21 23.21 -4.08
C PHE A 277 -2.96 23.10 -5.42
N ALA A 278 -3.20 24.25 -6.04
CA ALA A 278 -3.98 24.33 -7.28
C ALA A 278 -3.31 23.63 -8.48
N ASP A 279 -2.00 23.44 -8.45
CA ASP A 279 -1.23 22.75 -9.48
C ASP A 279 -1.25 21.20 -9.32
N GLY A 280 -1.97 20.71 -8.32
CA GLY A 280 -2.08 19.28 -8.01
C GLY A 280 -1.01 18.75 -7.06
N THR A 281 0.01 19.54 -6.74
CA THR A 281 0.98 19.24 -5.67
C THR A 281 0.36 19.45 -4.30
N PHE A 282 1.09 19.09 -3.25
CA PHE A 282 0.62 19.25 -1.88
C PHE A 282 1.80 19.36 -0.90
N ARG A 283 1.51 19.69 0.34
CA ARG A 283 2.49 19.70 1.42
C ARG A 283 1.93 19.00 2.65
N TYR A 284 2.72 18.13 3.25
CA TYR A 284 2.46 17.62 4.58
C TYR A 284 2.77 18.72 5.60
N LEU A 285 1.86 18.97 6.53
CA LEU A 285 2.03 20.02 7.55
C LEU A 285 2.33 19.47 8.93
N SER A 286 1.74 18.35 9.29
CA SER A 286 1.94 17.67 10.56
C SER A 286 1.44 16.22 10.50
N ASN A 287 1.93 15.41 11.40
CA ASN A 287 1.44 14.07 11.68
C ASN A 287 1.33 13.86 13.20
N GLN A 288 0.20 13.37 13.67
CA GLN A 288 0.01 12.94 15.06
C GLN A 288 -0.22 11.44 15.07
N SER A 289 0.74 10.68 15.57
CA SER A 289 0.67 9.21 15.59
C SER A 289 0.26 8.68 16.96
N ASN A 290 -0.68 7.74 16.97
CA ASN A 290 -1.18 7.05 18.16
C ASN A 290 -1.04 5.54 17.98
N PHE A 291 -0.23 4.88 18.81
CA PHE A 291 -0.03 3.44 18.79
C PHE A 291 -0.98 2.74 19.77
N PHE A 292 -1.63 1.66 19.32
CA PHE A 292 -2.56 0.87 20.13
C PHE A 292 -1.88 -0.22 20.95
N THR A 293 -0.57 -0.46 20.76
CA THR A 293 0.18 -1.43 21.58
C THR A 293 1.09 -0.71 22.57
N SER A 294 1.00 -1.10 23.84
CA SER A 294 1.80 -0.56 24.95
C SER A 294 3.30 -0.90 24.90
N ASN A 295 3.76 -1.61 23.90
CA ASN A 295 5.15 -1.94 23.68
C ASN A 295 5.78 -1.00 22.63
N ARG A 296 6.58 -0.04 23.11
CA ARG A 296 7.47 0.81 22.31
C ARG A 296 8.56 0.04 21.52
N SER A 297 8.38 -1.24 21.32
CA SER A 297 9.26 -2.09 20.50
C SER A 297 8.64 -2.46 19.16
N PHE A 298 7.90 -1.54 18.51
CA PHE A 298 7.86 -1.51 17.07
C PHE A 298 9.23 -0.98 16.60
N LYS A 299 10.29 -1.79 16.70
CA LYS A 299 11.33 -1.73 15.71
C LYS A 299 10.69 -2.33 14.47
N ILE A 300 10.28 -1.45 13.60
CA ILE A 300 10.00 -1.76 12.21
C ILE A 300 11.30 -2.21 11.58
#